data_73470995ec12caf967cceec65f4c84ba
#
_entry.id   73470995ec12caf967cceec65f4c84ba
#
_cell.length_a   1.000
_cell.length_b   1.000
_cell.length_c   1.000
_cell.angle_alpha   90.00
_cell.angle_beta   90.00
_cell.angle_gamma   90.00
#
_symmetry.space_group_name_H-M   'P 1'
#
loop_
_entity.id
_entity.type
_entity.pdbx_description
1 polymer ?
#
loop_
_entity_poly.entity_id
_entity_poly.type
_entity_poly.pdbx_seq_one_letter_code
_entity_poly.pdbx_strand_id
1 'polypeptide(L)' 'MQFESLAVDLRHWLRENIERGFGREALVQSLRAAGHPPKFARQAVDLALARAGRRLA' A
#
# COMPACT_ATOMS: atom_id res chain seq x y z
N MET A 1 11.51 -1.39 -7.07
CA MET A 1 10.07 -1.31 -7.40
C MET A 1 9.55 0.07 -7.03
N GLN A 2 8.71 0.62 -7.87
CA GLN A 2 8.13 1.94 -7.64
C GLN A 2 6.62 1.83 -7.53
N PHE A 3 6.01 2.80 -6.86
CA PHE A 3 4.56 2.81 -6.69
C PHE A 3 3.82 2.74 -8.03
N GLU A 4 4.32 3.48 -9.02
CA GLU A 4 3.72 3.50 -10.36
C GLU A 4 3.81 2.16 -11.09
N SER A 5 4.68 1.27 -10.63
CA SER A 5 4.81 -0.07 -11.22
C SER A 5 3.74 -1.03 -10.73
N LEU A 6 3.02 -0.67 -9.69
CA LEU A 6 1.94 -1.50 -9.16
C LEU A 6 0.72 -1.43 -10.08
N ALA A 7 -0.08 -2.50 -10.07
CA ALA A 7 -1.32 -2.51 -10.83
C ALA A 7 -2.21 -1.35 -10.40
N VAL A 8 -2.96 -0.79 -11.35
CA VAL A 8 -3.82 0.36 -11.08
C VAL A 8 -4.80 0.08 -9.95
N ASP A 9 -5.44 -1.10 -9.98
CA ASP A 9 -6.40 -1.46 -8.95
C ASP A 9 -5.76 -1.52 -7.57
N LEU A 10 -4.54 -2.04 -7.49
CA LEU A 10 -3.83 -2.13 -6.23
C LEU A 10 -3.47 -0.74 -5.71
N ARG A 11 -3.04 0.15 -6.60
CA ARG A 11 -2.73 1.53 -6.21
C ARG A 11 -3.96 2.25 -5.65
N HIS A 12 -5.10 2.08 -6.31
CA HIS A 12 -6.36 2.67 -5.83
C HIS A 12 -6.76 2.11 -4.47
N TRP A 13 -6.65 0.80 -4.31
CA TRP A 13 -6.98 0.15 -3.05
C TRP A 13 -6.12 0.68 -1.90
N LEU A 14 -4.81 0.77 -2.13
CA LEU A 14 -3.89 1.27 -1.11
C LEU A 14 -4.21 2.71 -0.73
N ARG A 15 -4.42 3.55 -1.74
CA ARG A 15 -4.73 4.95 -1.50
C ARG A 15 -6.02 5.11 -0.69
N GLU A 16 -7.07 4.41 -1.07
CA GLU A 16 -8.34 4.51 -0.38
C GLU A 16 -8.23 4.08 1.08
N ASN A 17 -7.53 2.99 1.32
CA ASN A 17 -7.42 2.49 2.69
C ASN A 17 -6.50 3.35 3.56
N ILE A 18 -5.48 3.94 2.98
CA ILE A 18 -4.64 4.90 3.71
C ILE A 18 -5.48 6.13 4.09
N GLU A 19 -6.30 6.61 3.18
CA GLU A 19 -7.17 7.75 3.47
C GLU A 19 -8.20 7.46 4.54
N ARG A 20 -8.60 6.19 4.67
CA ARG A 20 -9.50 5.76 5.74
C ARG A 20 -8.83 5.62 7.09
N GLY A 21 -7.52 5.75 7.12
CA GLY A 21 -6.77 5.70 8.37
C GLY A 21 -6.25 4.34 8.77
N PHE A 22 -6.25 3.37 7.85
CA PHE A 22 -5.66 2.06 8.12
C PHE A 22 -4.15 2.18 8.23
N GLY A 23 -3.59 1.56 9.27
CA GLY A 23 -2.16 1.57 9.48
C GLY A 23 -1.43 0.57 8.58
N ARG A 24 -0.08 0.68 8.61
CA ARG A 24 0.78 -0.18 7.81
C ARG A 24 0.53 -1.66 8.04
N GLU A 25 0.43 -2.06 9.31
CA GLU A 25 0.21 -3.46 9.67
C GLU A 25 -1.08 -4.02 9.04
N ALA A 26 -2.16 -3.27 9.15
CA ALA A 26 -3.44 -3.70 8.60
C ALA A 26 -3.38 -3.87 7.09
N LEU A 27 -2.70 -2.95 6.41
CA LEU A 27 -2.58 -3.01 4.95
C LEU A 27 -1.74 -4.21 4.51
N VAL A 28 -0.63 -4.46 5.21
CA VAL A 28 0.22 -5.61 4.92
C VAL A 28 -0.55 -6.91 5.12
N GLN A 29 -1.29 -7.02 6.23
CA GLN A 29 -2.08 -8.21 6.50
C GLN A 29 -3.14 -8.45 5.43
N SER A 30 -3.80 -7.39 5.00
CA SER A 30 -4.82 -7.50 3.96
C SER A 30 -4.24 -7.99 2.64
N LEU A 31 -3.07 -7.50 2.25
CA LEU A 31 -2.42 -7.95 1.03
C LEU A 31 -1.98 -9.40 1.12
N ARG A 32 -1.49 -9.82 2.28
CA ARG A 32 -1.11 -11.21 2.48
C ARG A 32 -2.32 -12.13 2.41
N ALA A 33 -3.43 -11.71 2.99
CA ALA A 33 -4.68 -12.46 2.93
C ALA A 33 -5.18 -12.61 1.50
N ALA A 34 -4.89 -11.63 0.64
CA ALA A 34 -5.26 -11.68 -0.77
C ALA A 34 -4.31 -12.53 -1.61
N GLY A 35 -3.25 -13.08 -1.00
CA GLY A 35 -2.34 -13.99 -1.69
C GLY A 35 -1.02 -13.37 -2.10
N HIS A 36 -0.75 -12.13 -1.75
CA HIS A 36 0.53 -11.50 -2.08
C HIS A 36 1.64 -11.96 -1.13
N PRO A 37 2.87 -12.16 -1.64
CA PRO A 37 3.98 -12.52 -0.77
C PRO A 37 4.25 -11.43 0.27
N PRO A 38 4.72 -11.82 1.47
CA PRO A 38 4.97 -10.84 2.55
C PRO A 38 5.93 -9.73 2.14
N LYS A 39 6.98 -10.07 1.42
CA LYS A 39 7.98 -9.09 0.98
C LYS A 39 7.36 -8.06 0.04
N PHE A 40 6.57 -8.54 -0.92
CA PHE A 40 5.87 -7.66 -1.84
C PHE A 40 4.87 -6.77 -1.09
N ALA A 41 4.10 -7.38 -0.17
CA ALA A 41 3.10 -6.64 0.59
C ALA A 41 3.73 -5.48 1.36
N ARG A 42 4.83 -5.73 2.06
CA ARG A 42 5.52 -4.68 2.80
C ARG A 42 6.05 -3.59 1.89
N GLN A 43 6.66 -3.96 0.77
CA GLN A 43 7.19 -2.97 -0.17
C GLN A 43 6.08 -2.10 -0.76
N ALA A 44 4.99 -2.72 -1.17
CA ALA A 44 3.87 -1.98 -1.76
C ALA A 44 3.27 -1.00 -0.76
N VAL A 45 3.06 -1.44 0.47
CA VAL A 45 2.51 -0.57 1.51
C VAL A 45 3.47 0.57 1.84
N ASP A 46 4.76 0.28 1.96
CA ASP A 46 5.75 1.32 2.25
C ASP A 46 5.81 2.37 1.14
N LEU A 47 5.74 1.94 -0.10
CA LEU A 47 5.72 2.88 -1.22
C LEU A 47 4.49 3.78 -1.19
N ALA A 48 3.34 3.18 -0.89
CA ALA A 48 2.09 3.94 -0.82
C ALA A 48 2.10 4.94 0.33
N LEU A 49 2.61 4.54 1.48
CA LEU A 49 2.69 5.44 2.64
C LEU A 49 3.67 6.58 2.41
N ALA A 50 4.81 6.29 1.79
CA ALA A 50 5.77 7.32 1.44
C ALA A 50 5.15 8.36 0.49
N ARG A 51 4.36 7.89 -0.46
CA ARG A 51 3.68 8.78 -1.39
C ARG A 51 2.64 9.65 -0.69
N ALA A 52 1.86 9.04 0.20
CA ALA A 52 0.86 9.76 0.98
C ALA A 52 1.52 10.80 1.88
N GLY A 53 2.64 10.46 2.48
CA GLY A 53 3.39 11.39 3.32
C GLY A 53 3.87 12.61 2.55
N ARG A 54 4.33 12.42 1.31
CA ARG A 54 4.75 13.54 0.47
C ARG A 54 3.58 14.46 0.13
N ARG A 55 2.40 13.89 -0.07
CA ARG A 55 1.22 14.68 -0.38
C ARG A 55 0.80 15.55 0.78
N LEU A 56 1.01 15.07 2.00
CA LEU A 56 0.65 15.80 3.21
C LEU A 56 1.69 16.84 3.59
N ALA A 57 2.90 16.68 3.11
CA ALA A 57 3.97 17.64 3.36
C ALA A 57 3.86 18.82 2.43
#